data_b46e9ddb531a60e343892250b49d2f07
#
_entry.id   b46e9ddb531a60e343892250b49d2f07
#
_cell.length_a   1.000
_cell.length_b   1.000
_cell.length_c   1.000
_cell.angle_alpha   90.00
_cell.angle_beta   90.00
_cell.angle_gamma   90.00
#
_symmetry.space_group_name_H-M   'P 1'
#
loop_
_entity.id
_entity.type
_entity.pdbx_description
1 polymer ?
#
loop_
_entity_poly.entity_id
_entity_poly.type
_entity_poly.pdbx_seq_one_letter_code
_entity_poly.pdbx_strand_id
1 'polypeptide(L)'
;DKYYELQKVMKELYPNIKLMEPRIRELKNLGSYKVDGQSSLMSIASEISDEKQSVYPQSMEDLDCNYGYMLYRSKIKNYYHEEKLKIIDAADRCHIYIDEKFSTCQYKEEIGTEVTFSSEKETINVDILVENLGRVNYGYKLNSPTQRKGIKAGVMINNHFHSGWVQY
;
A
#
# COMPACT_ATOMS: atom_id res chain seq x y z
N ASP A 1 -33.38 -2.06 7.44
CA ASP A 1 -32.47 -1.82 6.31
C ASP A 1 -32.88 -0.54 5.60
N LYS A 2 -31.95 0.37 5.34
CA LYS A 2 -32.17 1.69 4.71
C LYS A 2 -32.92 1.60 3.38
N TYR A 3 -32.71 0.55 2.61
CA TYR A 3 -33.39 0.34 1.34
C TYR A 3 -34.91 0.26 1.51
N TYR A 4 -35.38 -0.54 2.45
CA TYR A 4 -36.83 -0.70 2.68
C TYR A 4 -37.47 0.53 3.28
N GLU A 5 -36.76 1.30 4.10
CA GLU A 5 -37.26 2.57 4.60
C GLU A 5 -37.40 3.60 3.47
N LEU A 6 -36.41 3.65 2.53
CA LEU A 6 -36.53 4.49 1.35
C LEU A 6 -37.68 4.06 0.44
N GLN A 7 -37.91 2.74 0.27
CA GLN A 7 -39.08 2.24 -0.48
C GLN A 7 -40.41 2.72 0.11
N LYS A 8 -40.55 2.71 1.45
CA LYS A 8 -41.77 3.22 2.11
C LYS A 8 -42.00 4.68 1.77
N VAL A 9 -40.98 5.52 1.96
CA VAL A 9 -41.09 6.95 1.64
C VAL A 9 -41.41 7.18 0.16
N MET A 10 -40.80 6.44 -0.75
CA MET A 10 -41.10 6.52 -2.17
C MET A 10 -42.56 6.13 -2.51
N LYS A 11 -43.09 5.07 -1.88
CA LYS A 11 -44.47 4.65 -2.06
C LYS A 11 -45.48 5.68 -1.49
N GLU A 12 -45.13 6.34 -0.40
CA GLU A 12 -45.94 7.43 0.15
C GLU A 12 -45.99 8.65 -0.78
N LEU A 13 -44.84 9.06 -1.32
CA LEU A 13 -44.77 10.22 -2.21
C LEU A 13 -45.29 9.92 -3.62
N TYR A 14 -45.15 8.70 -4.09
CA TYR A 14 -45.50 8.25 -5.44
C TYR A 14 -46.28 6.92 -5.37
N PRO A 15 -47.58 6.92 -5.04
CA PRO A 15 -48.36 5.70 -4.79
C PRO A 15 -48.40 4.70 -5.97
N ASN A 16 -48.25 5.20 -7.19
CA ASN A 16 -48.30 4.40 -8.41
C ASN A 16 -46.93 3.92 -8.92
N ILE A 17 -45.84 4.18 -8.15
CA ILE A 17 -44.52 3.75 -8.58
C ILE A 17 -44.35 2.22 -8.48
N LYS A 18 -43.88 1.63 -9.56
CA LYS A 18 -43.43 0.23 -9.54
C LYS A 18 -41.97 0.17 -9.08
N LEU A 19 -41.76 -0.26 -7.86
CA LEU A 19 -40.42 -0.49 -7.32
C LEU A 19 -39.99 -1.93 -7.57
N MET A 20 -38.75 -2.14 -8.02
CA MET A 20 -38.18 -3.48 -8.11
C MET A 20 -37.89 -4.01 -6.68
N GLU A 21 -38.24 -5.26 -6.43
CA GLU A 21 -37.79 -5.94 -5.23
C GLU A 21 -36.28 -6.22 -5.33
N PRO A 22 -35.52 -5.93 -4.26
CA PRO A 22 -34.10 -6.20 -4.27
C PRO A 22 -33.82 -7.69 -4.37
N ARG A 23 -32.83 -8.07 -5.15
CA ARG A 23 -32.35 -9.46 -5.17
C ARG A 23 -31.63 -9.73 -3.84
N ILE A 24 -32.31 -10.38 -2.91
CA ILE A 24 -31.72 -10.82 -1.65
C ILE A 24 -30.71 -11.92 -1.96
N ARG A 25 -29.45 -11.71 -1.58
CA ARG A 25 -28.44 -12.76 -1.62
C ARG A 25 -28.53 -13.58 -0.33
N GLU A 26 -28.55 -14.87 -0.47
CA GLU A 26 -28.48 -15.79 0.66
C GLU A 26 -27.13 -15.62 1.36
N LEU A 27 -27.17 -15.34 2.65
CA LEU A 27 -25.99 -15.27 3.50
C LEU A 27 -25.66 -16.67 4.02
N LYS A 28 -24.42 -17.10 3.80
CA LYS A 28 -23.92 -18.36 4.35
C LYS A 28 -23.04 -18.08 5.56
N ASN A 29 -23.32 -18.76 6.65
CA ASN A 29 -22.38 -18.82 7.76
C ASN A 29 -21.32 -19.87 7.42
N LEU A 30 -20.07 -19.43 7.26
CA LEU A 30 -18.95 -20.31 6.92
C LEU A 30 -18.35 -21.03 8.15
N GLY A 31 -18.84 -20.72 9.36
CA GLY A 31 -18.35 -21.31 10.60
C GLY A 31 -17.08 -20.65 11.13
N SER A 32 -16.39 -21.38 11.97
CA SER A 32 -15.11 -20.95 12.57
C SER A 32 -13.96 -21.75 11.99
N TYR A 33 -12.89 -21.09 11.66
CA TYR A 33 -11.66 -21.71 11.14
C TYR A 33 -10.52 -21.53 12.14
N LYS A 34 -9.75 -22.59 12.34
CA LYS A 34 -8.52 -22.53 13.11
C LYS A 34 -7.39 -22.09 12.18
N VAL A 35 -6.61 -21.13 12.61
CA VAL A 35 -5.36 -20.76 11.92
C VAL A 35 -4.29 -21.77 12.32
N ASP A 36 -3.74 -22.49 11.34
CA ASP A 36 -2.77 -23.55 11.57
C ASP A 36 -1.32 -23.07 11.42
N GLY A 37 -1.09 -21.92 10.78
CA GLY A 37 0.24 -21.35 10.58
C GLY A 37 0.22 -19.91 10.13
N GLN A 38 1.39 -19.27 10.20
CA GLN A 38 1.63 -17.93 9.68
C GLN A 38 3.05 -17.84 9.12
N SER A 39 3.24 -16.96 8.15
CA SER A 39 4.56 -16.62 7.59
C SER A 39 4.75 -15.10 7.59
N SER A 40 6.01 -14.67 7.73
CA SER A 40 6.35 -13.27 7.52
C SER A 40 6.22 -12.92 6.04
N LEU A 41 5.54 -11.82 5.72
CA LEU A 41 5.47 -11.31 4.35
C LEU A 41 6.88 -11.09 3.76
N MET A 42 7.80 -10.59 4.58
CA MET A 42 9.18 -10.30 4.15
C MET A 42 9.94 -11.56 3.72
N SER A 43 9.64 -12.73 4.33
CA SER A 43 10.30 -13.99 4.00
C SER A 43 9.70 -14.70 2.79
N ILE A 44 8.42 -14.50 2.50
CA ILE A 44 7.70 -15.19 1.43
C ILE A 44 7.41 -14.32 0.19
N ALA A 45 7.83 -13.05 0.18
CA ALA A 45 7.50 -12.11 -0.90
C ALA A 45 7.84 -12.66 -2.29
N SER A 46 9.03 -13.25 -2.45
CA SER A 46 9.46 -13.86 -3.71
C SER A 46 8.73 -15.16 -4.11
N GLU A 47 7.98 -15.77 -3.19
CA GLU A 47 7.18 -16.96 -3.45
C GLU A 47 5.75 -16.62 -3.90
N ILE A 48 5.25 -15.45 -3.49
CA ILE A 48 3.86 -15.01 -3.73
C ILE A 48 3.72 -13.91 -4.77
N SER A 49 4.83 -13.32 -5.23
CA SER A 49 4.85 -12.23 -6.21
C SER A 49 6.08 -12.32 -7.12
N ASP A 50 5.92 -11.87 -8.35
CA ASP A 50 7.02 -11.76 -9.30
C ASP A 50 7.96 -10.63 -8.93
N GLU A 51 9.26 -10.91 -8.96
CA GLU A 51 10.31 -9.93 -8.72
C GLU A 51 10.46 -8.98 -9.90
N LYS A 52 10.46 -7.68 -9.63
CA LYS A 52 10.78 -6.63 -10.60
C LYS A 52 11.96 -5.81 -10.09
N GLN A 53 13.04 -5.79 -10.87
CA GLN A 53 14.25 -5.02 -10.54
C GLN A 53 14.27 -3.70 -11.28
N SER A 54 14.68 -2.64 -10.59
CA SER A 54 14.83 -1.31 -11.18
C SER A 54 15.92 -0.50 -10.50
N VAL A 55 16.45 0.51 -11.20
CA VAL A 55 17.43 1.43 -10.62
C VAL A 55 16.79 2.23 -9.48
N TYR A 56 15.62 2.81 -9.74
CA TYR A 56 14.83 3.55 -8.75
C TYR A 56 13.46 2.90 -8.56
N PRO A 57 12.82 3.08 -7.40
CA PRO A 57 11.46 2.59 -7.18
C PRO A 57 10.53 3.06 -8.29
N GLN A 58 9.65 2.17 -8.73
CA GLN A 58 8.63 2.47 -9.72
C GLN A 58 7.26 2.57 -9.06
N SER A 59 6.36 3.37 -9.63
CA SER A 59 4.98 3.44 -9.13
C SER A 59 4.25 2.12 -9.36
N MET A 60 3.15 1.93 -8.64
CA MET A 60 2.32 0.73 -8.83
C MET A 60 1.77 0.65 -10.25
N GLU A 61 1.46 1.80 -10.87
CA GLU A 61 0.98 1.86 -12.27
C GLU A 61 2.05 1.46 -13.28
N ASP A 62 3.33 1.79 -13.04
CA ASP A 62 4.42 1.39 -13.92
C ASP A 62 4.69 -0.12 -13.86
N LEU A 63 4.20 -0.79 -12.82
CA LEU A 63 4.33 -2.23 -12.59
C LEU A 63 3.01 -3.00 -12.78
N ASP A 64 1.99 -2.37 -13.41
CA ASP A 64 0.66 -2.94 -13.62
C ASP A 64 -0.04 -3.42 -12.33
N CYS A 65 0.33 -2.88 -11.17
CA CYS A 65 -0.26 -3.18 -9.89
C CYS A 65 -1.40 -2.19 -9.59
N ASN A 66 -2.65 -2.63 -9.73
CA ASN A 66 -3.81 -1.73 -9.65
C ASN A 66 -4.34 -1.54 -8.22
N TYR A 67 -4.06 -2.45 -7.29
CA TYR A 67 -4.58 -2.46 -5.92
C TYR A 67 -3.67 -3.27 -4.99
N GLY A 68 -3.91 -3.17 -3.69
CA GLY A 68 -3.23 -3.96 -2.67
C GLY A 68 -1.94 -3.32 -2.17
N TYR A 69 -0.89 -4.10 -2.13
CA TYR A 69 0.39 -3.74 -1.55
C TYR A 69 1.51 -3.87 -2.57
N MET A 70 2.54 -3.06 -2.40
CA MET A 70 3.80 -3.16 -3.11
C MET A 70 4.94 -3.14 -2.09
N LEU A 71 5.77 -4.18 -2.09
CA LEU A 71 6.98 -4.24 -1.27
C LEU A 71 8.18 -3.76 -2.08
N TYR A 72 8.81 -2.70 -1.64
CA TYR A 72 10.07 -2.18 -2.17
C TYR A 72 11.20 -2.60 -1.25
N ARG A 73 12.15 -3.34 -1.78
CA ARG A 73 13.31 -3.87 -1.06
C ARG A 73 14.60 -3.37 -1.65
N SER A 74 15.54 -2.96 -0.80
CA SER A 74 16.88 -2.64 -1.21
C SER A 74 17.89 -2.94 -0.11
N LYS A 75 19.17 -3.00 -0.49
CA LYS A 75 20.30 -3.18 0.41
C LYS A 75 21.17 -1.94 0.36
N ILE A 76 21.46 -1.38 1.52
CA ILE A 76 22.35 -0.23 1.66
C ILE A 76 23.64 -0.65 2.35
N LYS A 77 24.77 -0.11 1.89
CA LYS A 77 26.04 -0.27 2.58
C LYS A 77 26.00 0.54 3.88
N ASN A 78 26.37 -0.09 4.98
CA ASN A 78 26.48 0.58 6.27
C ASN A 78 27.83 1.30 6.36
N TYR A 79 27.81 2.58 6.71
CA TYR A 79 29.03 3.35 7.01
C TYR A 79 29.29 3.47 8.51
N TYR A 80 28.55 2.69 9.34
CA TYR A 80 28.69 2.61 10.81
C TYR A 80 28.47 3.94 11.52
N HIS A 81 27.55 4.75 10.98
CA HIS A 81 27.03 5.94 11.61
C HIS A 81 25.50 5.94 11.57
N GLU A 82 24.88 6.98 12.08
CA GLU A 82 23.43 7.13 11.94
C GLU A 82 23.08 7.40 10.47
N GLU A 83 22.31 6.49 9.89
CA GLU A 83 21.80 6.60 8.53
C GLU A 83 20.43 7.29 8.55
N LYS A 84 20.11 8.00 7.47
CA LYS A 84 18.88 8.76 7.31
C LYS A 84 18.15 8.33 6.05
N LEU A 85 16.88 7.90 6.22
CA LEU A 85 16.01 7.53 5.11
C LEU A 85 14.89 8.56 4.95
N LYS A 86 14.61 8.93 3.70
CA LYS A 86 13.50 9.80 3.33
C LYS A 86 12.83 9.31 2.07
N ILE A 87 11.52 9.04 2.15
CA ILE A 87 10.70 8.72 0.97
C ILE A 87 10.31 10.02 0.29
N ILE A 88 10.55 10.12 -1.01
CA ILE A 88 10.19 11.29 -1.80
C ILE A 88 8.97 10.95 -2.63
N ASP A 89 7.84 11.53 -2.28
CA ASP A 89 6.54 11.37 -2.94
C ASP A 89 6.08 9.90 -3.09
N ALA A 90 5.26 9.47 -2.19
CA ALA A 90 4.60 8.17 -2.23
C ALA A 90 3.11 8.29 -1.92
N ALA A 91 2.34 7.26 -2.19
CA ALA A 91 0.93 7.12 -1.83
C ALA A 91 0.54 5.63 -1.75
N ASP A 92 -0.24 5.22 -0.70
CA ASP A 92 -0.87 6.11 0.29
C ASP A 92 -0.22 6.00 1.66
N ARG A 93 0.12 4.80 2.13
CA ARG A 93 0.69 4.53 3.44
C ARG A 93 1.95 3.66 3.29
N CYS A 94 3.04 4.08 3.90
CA CYS A 94 4.34 3.45 3.82
C CYS A 94 4.73 2.87 5.18
N HIS A 95 4.89 1.55 5.26
CA HIS A 95 5.45 0.87 6.42
C HIS A 95 6.93 0.61 6.16
N ILE A 96 7.79 1.15 7.00
CA ILE A 96 9.25 1.10 6.83
C ILE A 96 9.83 0.08 7.81
N TYR A 97 10.64 -0.82 7.29
CA TYR A 97 11.33 -1.84 8.05
C TYR A 97 12.83 -1.74 7.79
N ILE A 98 13.61 -1.85 8.84
CA ILE A 98 15.07 -1.88 8.80
C ILE A 98 15.52 -3.23 9.36
N ASP A 99 16.26 -4.00 8.57
CA ASP A 99 16.68 -5.36 8.93
C ASP A 99 15.49 -6.22 9.41
N GLU A 100 14.37 -6.17 8.66
CA GLU A 100 13.11 -6.87 8.94
C GLU A 100 12.35 -6.41 10.19
N LYS A 101 12.87 -5.42 10.91
CA LYS A 101 12.21 -4.84 12.09
C LYS A 101 11.41 -3.62 11.68
N PHE A 102 10.15 -3.57 12.11
CA PHE A 102 9.31 -2.40 11.90
C PHE A 102 9.93 -1.17 12.56
N SER A 103 10.12 -0.12 11.78
CA SER A 103 10.65 1.16 12.22
C SER A 103 9.54 2.17 12.42
N THR A 104 8.78 2.46 11.39
CA THR A 104 7.70 3.45 11.44
C THR A 104 6.70 3.25 10.31
N CYS A 105 5.56 3.92 10.43
CA CYS A 105 4.56 4.05 9.39
C CYS A 105 4.38 5.53 9.06
N GLN A 106 4.36 5.87 7.78
CA GLN A 106 4.11 7.23 7.29
C GLN A 106 2.85 7.25 6.44
N TYR A 107 1.99 8.24 6.66
CA TYR A 107 0.74 8.40 5.95
C TYR A 107 0.47 9.88 5.64
N LYS A 108 0.03 10.19 4.42
CA LYS A 108 -0.27 11.55 3.95
C LYS A 108 0.91 12.52 4.17
N GLU A 109 0.71 13.52 5.02
CA GLU A 109 1.68 14.58 5.30
C GLU A 109 2.93 14.09 6.02
N GLU A 110 2.88 12.90 6.60
CA GLU A 110 4.05 12.28 7.25
C GLU A 110 5.03 11.69 6.21
N ILE A 111 4.55 11.39 4.99
CA ILE A 111 5.42 10.88 3.93
C ILE A 111 6.50 11.89 3.60
N GLY A 112 7.75 11.46 3.69
CA GLY A 112 8.92 12.31 3.55
C GLY A 112 9.50 12.81 4.88
N THR A 113 8.91 12.45 6.01
CA THR A 113 9.56 12.61 7.32
C THR A 113 10.84 11.75 7.35
N GLU A 114 11.92 12.33 7.82
CA GLU A 114 13.20 11.63 7.95
C GLU A 114 13.13 10.54 9.01
N VAL A 115 13.61 9.35 8.66
CA VAL A 115 13.72 8.20 9.55
C VAL A 115 15.19 7.94 9.79
N THR A 116 15.63 8.03 11.05
CA THR A 116 17.01 7.75 11.45
C THR A 116 17.12 6.33 11.98
N PHE A 117 18.21 5.66 11.62
CA PHE A 117 18.48 4.30 12.09
C PHE A 117 19.98 4.00 12.07
N SER A 118 20.37 2.96 12.79
CA SER A 118 21.73 2.42 12.81
C SER A 118 21.69 0.90 12.80
N SER A 119 22.75 0.28 12.35
CA SER A 119 22.92 -1.18 12.34
C SER A 119 24.39 -1.52 12.57
N GLU A 120 24.65 -2.69 13.14
CA GLU A 120 25.99 -3.25 13.27
C GLU A 120 26.39 -4.12 12.07
N LYS A 121 25.44 -4.40 11.16
CA LYS A 121 25.68 -5.22 9.96
C LYS A 121 26.41 -4.39 8.91
N GLU A 122 27.25 -5.01 8.10
CA GLU A 122 27.93 -4.36 6.98
C GLU A 122 26.93 -3.89 5.91
N THR A 123 25.85 -4.64 5.73
CA THR A 123 24.76 -4.31 4.78
C THR A 123 23.45 -4.29 5.54
N ILE A 124 22.68 -3.24 5.37
CA ILE A 124 21.39 -3.03 5.99
C ILE A 124 20.29 -3.31 4.96
N ASN A 125 19.32 -4.15 5.29
CA ASN A 125 18.14 -4.33 4.46
C ASN A 125 17.12 -3.24 4.78
N VAL A 126 16.62 -2.59 3.73
CA VAL A 126 15.52 -1.62 3.80
C VAL A 126 14.34 -2.19 3.05
N ASP A 127 13.24 -2.38 3.75
CA ASP A 127 11.97 -2.80 3.18
C ASP A 127 10.92 -1.71 3.41
N ILE A 128 10.23 -1.29 2.35
CA ILE A 128 9.14 -0.33 2.40
C ILE A 128 7.91 -0.99 1.80
N LEU A 129 6.95 -1.34 2.65
CA LEU A 129 5.66 -1.87 2.22
C LEU A 129 4.70 -0.71 2.03
N VAL A 130 4.29 -0.46 0.80
CA VAL A 130 3.35 0.60 0.46
C VAL A 130 1.96 0.02 0.24
N GLU A 131 0.99 0.57 0.93
CA GLU A 131 -0.42 0.20 0.83
C GLU A 131 -1.17 1.21 -0.04
N ASN A 132 -1.91 0.70 -1.02
CA ASN A 132 -2.87 1.46 -1.82
C ASN A 132 -4.22 1.44 -1.11
N LEU A 133 -4.62 2.57 -0.51
CA LEU A 133 -5.89 2.73 0.23
C LEU A 133 -7.09 2.99 -0.68
N GLY A 134 -6.91 2.89 -1.97
CA GLY A 134 -7.96 3.08 -2.97
C GLY A 134 -7.66 4.23 -3.92
N ARG A 135 -8.44 4.29 -4.99
CA ARG A 135 -8.30 5.27 -6.06
C ARG A 135 -9.55 6.13 -6.16
N VAL A 136 -9.38 7.37 -6.56
CA VAL A 136 -10.53 8.23 -6.90
C VAL A 136 -11.26 7.62 -8.11
N ASN A 137 -12.58 7.63 -8.07
CA ASN A 137 -13.43 7.07 -9.14
C ASN A 137 -14.12 8.14 -9.98
N TYR A 138 -13.93 9.42 -9.64
CA TYR A 138 -14.55 10.54 -10.32
C TYR A 138 -13.70 11.81 -10.22
N GLY A 139 -13.71 12.61 -11.27
CA GLY A 139 -13.12 13.94 -11.31
C GLY A 139 -12.09 14.12 -12.44
N TYR A 140 -11.77 15.37 -12.74
CA TYR A 140 -10.88 15.75 -13.84
C TYR A 140 -9.41 15.34 -13.64
N LYS A 141 -9.01 15.00 -12.40
CA LYS A 141 -7.66 14.55 -12.07
C LYS A 141 -7.52 13.01 -12.02
N LEU A 142 -8.53 12.27 -12.49
CA LEU A 142 -8.56 10.80 -12.37
C LEU A 142 -7.26 10.13 -12.89
N ASN A 143 -6.74 10.60 -14.03
CA ASN A 143 -5.53 10.08 -14.65
C ASN A 143 -4.28 10.96 -14.40
N SER A 144 -4.35 11.86 -13.42
CA SER A 144 -3.21 12.71 -13.10
C SER A 144 -2.07 11.90 -12.50
N PRO A 145 -0.79 12.21 -12.79
CA PRO A 145 0.36 11.61 -12.13
C PRO A 145 0.31 11.73 -10.60
N THR A 146 -0.37 12.75 -10.06
CA THR A 146 -0.57 12.93 -8.62
C THR A 146 -1.43 11.83 -7.99
N GLN A 147 -2.21 11.08 -8.80
CA GLN A 147 -3.06 9.98 -8.34
C GLN A 147 -2.37 8.61 -8.39
N ARG A 148 -1.13 8.55 -8.88
CA ARG A 148 -0.33 7.33 -8.86
C ARG A 148 -0.07 6.84 -7.44
N LYS A 149 0.08 5.53 -7.31
CA LYS A 149 0.30 4.82 -6.04
C LYS A 149 1.71 4.23 -5.98
N GLY A 150 2.11 3.81 -4.79
CA GLY A 150 3.47 3.35 -4.57
C GLY A 150 4.45 4.51 -4.36
N ILE A 151 5.74 4.24 -4.50
CA ILE A 151 6.80 5.26 -4.45
C ILE A 151 6.92 5.88 -5.85
N LYS A 152 6.70 7.19 -5.97
CA LYS A 152 6.56 7.86 -7.26
C LYS A 152 7.83 8.61 -7.71
N ALA A 153 8.65 9.07 -6.77
CA ALA A 153 9.85 9.84 -7.08
C ALA A 153 11.15 9.17 -6.61
N GLY A 154 11.13 8.43 -5.50
CA GLY A 154 12.30 7.69 -5.05
C GLY A 154 12.49 7.68 -3.54
N VAL A 155 13.60 7.11 -3.11
CA VAL A 155 14.02 7.06 -1.70
C VAL A 155 15.43 7.61 -1.60
N MET A 156 15.65 8.50 -0.64
CA MET A 156 16.95 9.05 -0.33
C MET A 156 17.53 8.36 0.89
N ILE A 157 18.81 8.06 0.83
CA ILE A 157 19.64 7.67 1.96
C ILE A 157 20.73 8.73 2.10
N ASN A 158 20.82 9.35 3.28
CA ASN A 158 21.79 10.41 3.57
C ASN A 158 21.82 11.53 2.50
N ASN A 159 20.64 12.01 2.10
CA ASN A 159 20.44 13.05 1.07
C ASN A 159 20.84 12.67 -0.36
N HIS A 160 21.10 11.40 -0.64
CA HIS A 160 21.34 10.89 -1.99
C HIS A 160 20.26 9.92 -2.40
N PHE A 161 19.76 10.03 -3.64
CA PHE A 161 18.84 9.03 -4.17
C PHE A 161 19.50 7.67 -4.20
N HIS A 162 18.88 6.71 -3.52
CA HIS A 162 19.37 5.36 -3.46
C HIS A 162 18.90 4.54 -4.67
N SER A 163 19.79 3.74 -5.22
CA SER A 163 19.55 2.88 -6.39
C SER A 163 19.60 1.40 -6.02
N GLY A 164 19.07 0.55 -6.92
CA GLY A 164 19.09 -0.90 -6.74
C GLY A 164 17.90 -1.39 -5.92
N TRP A 165 16.71 -1.28 -6.52
CA TRP A 165 15.46 -1.68 -5.89
C TRP A 165 14.89 -2.94 -6.53
N VAL A 166 14.31 -3.77 -5.68
CA VAL A 166 13.50 -4.94 -6.04
C VAL A 166 12.08 -4.68 -5.56
N GLN A 167 11.10 -4.91 -6.41
CA GLN A 167 9.68 -4.72 -6.09
C GLN A 167 8.92 -6.04 -6.23
N TYR A 168 8.02 -6.30 -5.29
CA TYR A 168 7.13 -7.46 -5.23
C TYR A 168 5.67 -7.07 -5.08
#